data_95d95d9bb7be18b6f327217205c140d8
#
_entry.id   95d95d9bb7be18b6f327217205c140d8
#
_cell.length_a   1.000
_cell.length_b   1.000
_cell.length_c   1.000
_cell.angle_alpha   90.00
_cell.angle_beta   90.00
_cell.angle_gamma   90.00
#
_symmetry.space_group_name_H-M   'P 1'
#
loop_
_entity.id
_entity.type
_entity.pdbx_description
1 polymer ?
#
loop_
_entity_poly.entity_id
_entity_poly.type
_entity_poly.pdbx_seq_one_letter_code
_entity_poly.pdbx_strand_id
1 'polypeptide(L)'
;MTLTTPGVAWSQAARSYISIVGSSTVYPFATVVAEQFGGTGKFKTPKVESTGSGGGIKLFCSGVGVQYPDIANSSRAIKPGELQDCAAHGVKEVVEVKIGYDGIVLAESVA
;
A
#
# COMPACT_ATOMS: atom_id res chain seq x y z
N MET A 1 -19.35 -23.51 -39.98
CA MET A 1 -19.63 -23.52 -38.56
C MET A 1 -18.46 -22.86 -37.83
N THR A 2 -18.53 -21.55 -37.58
CA THR A 2 -17.49 -20.82 -36.91
C THR A 2 -17.70 -20.94 -35.40
N LEU A 3 -16.88 -21.76 -34.77
CA LEU A 3 -16.77 -21.75 -33.31
C LEU A 3 -16.07 -20.47 -32.88
N THR A 4 -16.86 -19.48 -32.54
CA THR A 4 -16.36 -18.36 -31.76
C THR A 4 -16.08 -18.88 -30.36
N THR A 5 -14.83 -19.19 -30.07
CA THR A 5 -14.40 -19.28 -28.68
C THR A 5 -14.67 -17.94 -28.05
N PRO A 6 -15.50 -17.86 -26.98
CA PRO A 6 -15.59 -16.62 -26.23
C PRO A 6 -14.17 -16.26 -25.81
N GLY A 7 -13.73 -15.06 -26.16
CA GLY A 7 -12.45 -14.55 -25.70
C GLY A 7 -12.39 -14.76 -24.21
N VAL A 8 -11.37 -15.48 -23.76
CA VAL A 8 -11.12 -15.61 -22.33
C VAL A 8 -10.89 -14.20 -21.85
N ALA A 9 -11.90 -13.62 -21.24
CA ALA A 9 -11.71 -12.39 -20.49
C ALA A 9 -10.71 -12.76 -19.40
N TRP A 10 -9.49 -12.29 -19.55
CA TRP A 10 -8.49 -12.36 -18.51
C TRP A 10 -8.92 -11.37 -17.42
N SER A 11 -9.96 -11.75 -16.68
CA SER A 11 -10.22 -11.10 -15.43
C SER A 11 -9.08 -11.52 -14.52
N GLN A 12 -8.16 -10.63 -14.28
CA GLN A 12 -7.26 -10.80 -13.15
C GLN A 12 -8.16 -11.03 -11.94
N ALA A 13 -7.94 -12.15 -11.25
CA ALA A 13 -8.67 -12.44 -10.04
C ALA A 13 -8.50 -11.24 -9.09
N ALA A 14 -9.56 -10.45 -8.94
CA ALA A 14 -9.55 -9.31 -8.03
C ALA A 14 -9.38 -9.81 -6.60
N ARG A 15 -8.47 -9.20 -5.84
CA ARG A 15 -8.43 -9.43 -4.41
C ARG A 15 -9.72 -8.94 -3.78
N SER A 16 -10.18 -9.64 -2.78
CA SER A 16 -11.35 -9.25 -2.00
C SER A 16 -11.03 -8.30 -0.85
N TYR A 17 -9.79 -7.93 -0.67
CA TYR A 17 -9.30 -7.08 0.41
C TYR A 17 -8.28 -6.06 -0.11
N ILE A 18 -8.13 -4.96 0.63
CA ILE A 18 -7.12 -3.93 0.37
C ILE A 18 -5.79 -4.40 0.96
N SER A 19 -4.73 -4.35 0.17
CA SER A 19 -3.37 -4.69 0.61
C SER A 19 -2.58 -3.42 0.90
N ILE A 20 -2.10 -3.31 2.12
CA ILE A 20 -1.39 -2.13 2.64
C ILE A 20 -0.03 -2.58 3.16
N VAL A 21 1.02 -1.92 2.73
CA VAL A 21 2.39 -2.19 3.17
C VAL A 21 3.06 -0.90 3.60
N GLY A 22 4.14 -0.98 4.34
CA GLY A 22 5.00 0.16 4.58
C GLY A 22 5.43 0.36 6.02
N SER A 23 5.43 1.61 6.44
CA SER A 23 6.02 2.13 7.67
C SER A 23 5.67 1.33 8.92
N SER A 24 6.70 0.94 9.67
CA SER A 24 6.54 0.37 11.01
C SER A 24 6.00 1.39 12.03
N THR A 25 6.27 2.66 11.81
CA THR A 25 5.74 3.77 12.64
C THR A 25 4.23 3.90 12.47
N VAL A 26 3.74 3.81 11.23
CA VAL A 26 2.31 3.93 10.91
C VAL A 26 1.55 2.63 11.19
N TYR A 27 2.23 1.50 11.19
CA TYR A 27 1.65 0.17 11.29
C TYR A 27 0.62 0.00 12.43
N PRO A 28 0.89 0.37 13.70
CA PRO A 28 -0.07 0.19 14.76
C PRO A 28 -1.35 1.02 14.56
N PHE A 29 -1.24 2.20 13.99
CA PHE A 29 -2.39 3.06 13.68
C PHE A 29 -3.19 2.50 12.49
N ALA A 30 -2.50 2.13 11.43
CA ALA A 30 -3.12 1.54 10.25
C ALA A 30 -3.86 0.24 10.57
N THR A 31 -3.33 -0.58 11.47
CA THR A 31 -3.96 -1.82 11.91
C THR A 31 -5.29 -1.55 12.61
N VAL A 32 -5.34 -0.56 13.49
CA VAL A 32 -6.59 -0.17 14.17
C VAL A 32 -7.64 0.32 13.18
N VAL A 33 -7.24 1.18 12.25
CA VAL A 33 -8.13 1.70 11.21
C VAL A 33 -8.65 0.57 10.32
N ALA A 34 -7.78 -0.36 9.93
CA ALA A 34 -8.14 -1.51 9.12
C ALA A 34 -9.16 -2.41 9.83
N GLU A 35 -8.94 -2.69 11.11
CA GLU A 35 -9.86 -3.48 11.93
C GLU A 35 -11.22 -2.81 12.07
N GLN A 36 -11.26 -1.51 12.30
CA GLN A 36 -12.50 -0.75 12.36
C GLN A 36 -13.22 -0.75 11.02
N PHE A 37 -12.51 -0.59 9.93
CA PHE A 37 -13.07 -0.65 8.59
C PHE A 37 -13.69 -2.02 8.28
N GLY A 38 -12.98 -3.10 8.60
CA GLY A 38 -13.48 -4.47 8.45
C GLY A 38 -14.66 -4.76 9.38
N GLY A 39 -14.67 -4.16 10.58
CA GLY A 39 -15.73 -4.28 11.56
C GLY A 39 -17.08 -3.68 11.12
N THR A 40 -17.10 -2.84 10.08
CA THR A 40 -18.35 -2.32 9.53
C THR A 40 -19.19 -3.40 8.85
N GLY A 41 -18.60 -4.56 8.53
CA GLY A 41 -19.26 -5.69 7.88
C GLY A 41 -19.52 -5.52 6.39
N LYS A 42 -19.21 -4.37 5.80
CA LYS A 42 -19.43 -4.09 4.37
C LYS A 42 -18.29 -4.61 3.49
N PHE A 43 -17.07 -4.63 4.02
CA PHE A 43 -15.86 -5.01 3.31
C PHE A 43 -14.99 -5.88 4.19
N LYS A 44 -14.14 -6.69 3.57
CA LYS A 44 -13.13 -7.44 4.31
C LYS A 44 -12.13 -6.50 4.96
N THR A 45 -11.60 -6.91 6.11
CA THR A 45 -10.55 -6.20 6.81
C THR A 45 -9.32 -6.06 5.90
N PRO A 46 -8.82 -4.83 5.68
CA PRO A 46 -7.57 -4.65 4.95
C PRO A 46 -6.41 -5.38 5.61
N LYS A 47 -5.52 -5.93 4.79
CA LYS A 47 -4.30 -6.57 5.28
C LYS A 47 -3.19 -5.53 5.36
N VAL A 48 -2.64 -5.34 6.54
CA VAL A 48 -1.55 -4.38 6.78
C VAL A 48 -0.27 -5.13 7.12
N GLU A 49 0.80 -4.84 6.41
CA GLU A 49 2.11 -5.44 6.64
C GLU A 49 3.16 -4.36 6.91
N SER A 50 4.00 -4.60 7.90
CA SER A 50 5.11 -3.72 8.27
C SER A 50 6.35 -4.10 7.48
N THR A 51 6.71 -3.30 6.50
CA THR A 51 7.87 -3.50 5.62
C THR A 51 8.90 -2.39 5.73
N GLY A 52 8.62 -1.36 6.52
CA GLY A 52 9.32 -0.08 6.49
C GLY A 52 8.84 0.79 5.33
N SER A 53 9.01 2.12 5.45
CA SER A 53 8.55 3.08 4.44
C SER A 53 9.17 2.82 3.07
N GLY A 54 10.49 2.68 3.00
CA GLY A 54 11.19 2.43 1.73
C GLY A 54 10.82 1.10 1.10
N GLY A 55 10.72 0.04 1.89
CA GLY A 55 10.32 -1.28 1.42
C GLY A 55 8.89 -1.30 0.89
N GLY A 56 7.96 -0.64 1.59
CA GLY A 56 6.57 -0.53 1.17
C GLY A 56 6.41 0.26 -0.11
N ILE A 57 7.08 1.40 -0.23
CA ILE A 57 7.06 2.21 -1.45
C ILE A 57 7.63 1.42 -2.62
N LYS A 58 8.71 0.68 -2.42
CA LYS A 58 9.31 -0.16 -3.46
C LYS A 58 8.34 -1.22 -3.97
N LEU A 59 7.64 -1.90 -3.07
CA LEU A 59 6.62 -2.89 -3.44
C LEU A 59 5.46 -2.23 -4.19
N PHE A 60 4.98 -1.10 -3.69
CA PHE A 60 3.91 -0.33 -4.31
C PHE A 60 4.29 0.12 -5.72
N CYS A 61 5.53 0.57 -5.92
CA CYS A 61 6.04 1.02 -7.21
C CYS A 61 6.47 -0.12 -8.14
N SER A 62 6.37 -1.38 -7.74
CA SER A 62 6.85 -2.51 -8.53
C SER A 62 5.94 -2.86 -9.70
N GLY A 63 4.70 -2.40 -9.69
CA GLY A 63 3.78 -2.64 -10.79
C GLY A 63 2.33 -2.35 -10.43
N VAL A 64 1.45 -2.66 -11.37
CA VAL A 64 0.00 -2.52 -11.25
C VAL A 64 -0.64 -3.90 -11.34
N GLY A 65 -1.57 -4.19 -10.47
CA GLY A 65 -2.30 -5.45 -10.48
C GLY A 65 -2.47 -6.03 -9.08
N VAL A 66 -3.16 -7.18 -9.01
CA VAL A 66 -3.55 -7.80 -7.74
C VAL A 66 -2.38 -8.33 -6.92
N GLN A 67 -1.24 -8.57 -7.53
CA GLN A 67 -0.02 -9.02 -6.86
C GLN A 67 0.76 -7.90 -6.18
N TYR A 68 0.38 -6.65 -6.42
CA TYR A 68 1.03 -5.47 -5.84
C TYR A 68 0.12 -4.80 -4.81
N PRO A 69 0.70 -4.11 -3.80
CA PRO A 69 -0.11 -3.41 -2.81
C PRO A 69 -0.91 -2.25 -3.40
N ASP A 70 -2.03 -1.96 -2.76
CA ASP A 70 -2.89 -0.83 -3.14
C ASP A 70 -2.44 0.47 -2.48
N ILE A 71 -1.89 0.38 -1.27
CA ILE A 71 -1.50 1.52 -0.46
C ILE A 71 -0.11 1.25 0.13
N ALA A 72 0.72 2.27 0.12
CA ALA A 72 1.97 2.28 0.88
C ALA A 72 1.89 3.32 1.99
N ASN A 73 2.05 2.90 3.23
CA ASN A 73 2.21 3.78 4.37
C ASN A 73 3.65 4.25 4.47
N SER A 74 3.84 5.53 4.77
CA SER A 74 5.17 6.09 4.89
C SER A 74 5.27 7.05 6.07
N SER A 75 6.41 7.04 6.75
CA SER A 75 6.76 8.01 7.78
C SER A 75 7.44 9.26 7.22
N ARG A 76 7.55 9.35 5.90
CA ARG A 76 8.15 10.47 5.17
C ARG A 76 7.45 10.67 3.84
N ALA A 77 7.67 11.83 3.22
CA ALA A 77 7.22 12.05 1.84
C ALA A 77 7.91 11.09 0.86
N ILE A 78 7.22 10.75 -0.21
CA ILE A 78 7.79 9.97 -1.30
C ILE A 78 8.91 10.78 -1.97
N LYS A 79 9.99 10.12 -2.31
CA LYS A 79 11.16 10.75 -2.96
C LYS A 79 10.97 10.81 -4.48
N PRO A 80 11.58 11.82 -5.14
CA PRO A 80 11.52 11.90 -6.62
C PRO A 80 12.01 10.64 -7.34
N GLY A 81 13.05 10.00 -6.84
CA GLY A 81 13.55 8.74 -7.39
C GLY A 81 12.57 7.59 -7.26
N GLU A 82 11.80 7.57 -6.18
CA GLU A 82 10.74 6.58 -5.97
C GLU A 82 9.57 6.81 -6.92
N LEU A 83 9.20 8.06 -7.18
CA LEU A 83 8.19 8.40 -8.19
C LEU A 83 8.63 7.98 -9.60
N GLN A 84 9.90 8.14 -9.93
CA GLN A 84 10.46 7.68 -11.21
C GLN A 84 10.41 6.16 -11.31
N ASP A 85 10.73 5.45 -10.25
CA ASP A 85 10.64 3.99 -10.18
C ASP A 85 9.21 3.51 -10.37
N CYS A 86 8.25 4.15 -9.70
CA CYS A 86 6.83 3.91 -9.89
C CYS A 86 6.43 4.06 -11.36
N ALA A 87 6.78 5.18 -11.98
CA ALA A 87 6.43 5.47 -13.37
C ALA A 87 7.04 4.45 -14.34
N ALA A 88 8.28 4.02 -14.08
CA ALA A 88 8.97 3.01 -14.89
C ALA A 88 8.26 1.65 -14.88
N HIS A 89 7.51 1.35 -13.85
CA HIS A 89 6.76 0.10 -13.68
C HIS A 89 5.25 0.26 -13.94
N GLY A 90 4.83 1.35 -14.53
CA GLY A 90 3.43 1.57 -14.90
C GLY A 90 2.56 2.24 -13.84
N VAL A 91 3.10 2.54 -12.66
CA VAL A 91 2.42 3.30 -11.62
C VAL A 91 2.64 4.79 -11.90
N LYS A 92 1.82 5.34 -12.79
CA LYS A 92 2.03 6.69 -13.35
C LYS A 92 1.47 7.80 -12.47
N GLU A 93 0.50 7.48 -11.64
CA GLU A 93 -0.17 8.44 -10.78
C GLU A 93 -0.12 7.96 -9.35
N VAL A 94 0.50 8.76 -8.47
CA VAL A 94 0.62 8.48 -7.05
C VAL A 94 -0.04 9.63 -6.29
N VAL A 95 -1.03 9.31 -5.48
CA VAL A 95 -1.71 10.29 -4.62
C VAL A 95 -1.11 10.17 -3.23
N GLU A 96 -0.58 11.28 -2.71
CA GLU A 96 -0.05 11.35 -1.36
C GLU A 96 -1.07 12.02 -0.44
N VAL A 97 -1.42 11.34 0.64
CA VAL A 97 -2.34 11.84 1.66
C VAL A 97 -1.61 11.93 2.99
N LYS A 98 -1.48 13.13 3.53
CA LYS A 98 -0.90 13.32 4.85
C LYS A 98 -1.97 13.03 5.92
N ILE A 99 -1.70 12.04 6.77
CA ILE A 99 -2.63 11.60 7.79
C ILE A 99 -2.27 12.09 9.20
N GLY A 100 -1.07 12.63 9.40
CA GLY A 100 -0.63 13.14 10.69
C GLY A 100 0.86 13.41 10.73
N TYR A 101 1.34 13.66 11.93
CA TYR A 101 2.75 13.94 12.22
C TYR A 101 3.28 12.97 13.26
N ASP A 102 4.56 12.63 13.14
CA ASP A 102 5.30 11.87 14.13
C ASP A 102 6.46 12.71 14.65
N GLY A 103 6.69 12.67 15.94
CA GLY A 103 7.77 13.41 16.58
C GLY A 103 8.97 12.51 16.85
N ILE A 104 10.15 12.99 16.53
CA ILE A 104 11.41 12.34 16.88
C ILE A 104 12.12 13.21 17.91
N VAL A 105 12.52 12.61 19.03
CA VAL A 105 13.28 13.28 20.07
C VAL A 105 14.59 12.53 20.33
N LEU A 106 15.63 13.29 20.64
CA LEU A 106 16.87 12.73 21.16
C LEU A 106 16.74 12.69 22.69
N ALA A 107 16.84 11.52 23.26
CA ALA A 107 16.81 11.35 24.70
C ALA A 107 18.14 10.73 25.16
N GLU A 108 18.73 11.33 26.17
CA GLU A 108 19.92 10.83 26.82
C GLU A 108 19.57 10.37 28.23
N SER A 109 20.08 9.20 28.62
CA SER A 109 19.93 8.73 29.99
C SER A 109 20.79 9.61 30.91
N VAL A 110 20.17 10.25 31.87
CA VAL A 110 20.88 10.94 32.94
C VAL A 110 21.35 9.87 33.93
N ALA A 111 22.65 9.68 33.97
CA ALA A 111 23.27 8.76 34.93
C ALA A 111 23.15 9.30 36.37
#